data_712963feea997204ab06024b8a5c30fa
#
_entry.id   712963feea997204ab06024b8a5c30fa
#
_cell.length_a   1.000
_cell.length_b   1.000
_cell.length_c   1.000
_cell.angle_alpha   90.00
_cell.angle_beta   90.00
_cell.angle_gamma   90.00
#
_symmetry.space_group_name_H-M   'P 1'
#
loop_
_entity.id
_entity.type
_entity.pdbx_description
1 polymer ?
#
loop_
_entity_poly.entity_id
_entity_poly.type
_entity_poly.pdbx_seq_one_letter_code
_entity_poly.pdbx_strand_id
1 'polypeptide(L)'
;MLNPNTKAMGIIFPNSYDRMVPELVTDRLMASIPFASRYRLIDFILSSMANSGIDNISIIVRKNYHSLMDHLGSGREWDLTRKNGGLSIFPPFSEKTVGKYNGRIEALASILPFLRQQKEKYVIMSDSNIAVNFDFDAMMEAHIASGADVTIAYTEQEIPDGLKNDELNASGFYYTLALGEDNRVTKMYVNQKADGIHNLSMNIYIIDRELLINQINTAFVRGSIYYDRDVLMNSLELIKVNAYKFEGYHARISNLKSYFDENMKLLDDKNLDGLFSGHSIYTKIRDDNPTRYVKGAIIKNTMAADGCVIEGDVENCILFRGVKVEKGAKVRNCILMQDTVVQAGADIEYVITDKK
;
A
#
# COMPACT_ATOMS: atom_id res chain seq x y z
N MET A 1 6.62 -9.09 22.81
CA MET A 1 7.72 -9.61 21.96
C MET A 1 7.30 -10.99 21.48
N LEU A 2 7.13 -11.18 20.19
CA LEU A 2 6.83 -12.47 19.59
C LEU A 2 7.92 -13.49 19.94
N ASN A 3 7.49 -14.73 20.20
CA ASN A 3 8.38 -15.87 20.41
C ASN A 3 9.33 -16.00 19.20
N PRO A 4 10.62 -16.36 19.34
CA PRO A 4 11.54 -16.58 18.20
C PRO A 4 10.99 -17.50 17.10
N ASN A 5 10.07 -18.41 17.44
CA ASN A 5 9.40 -19.30 16.49
C ASN A 5 8.26 -18.65 15.70
N THR A 6 7.92 -17.38 15.96
CA THR A 6 6.85 -16.64 15.29
C THR A 6 7.38 -15.50 14.42
N LYS A 7 8.71 -15.45 14.21
CA LYS A 7 9.32 -14.41 13.39
C LYS A 7 8.87 -14.49 11.95
N ALA A 8 8.49 -13.33 11.41
CA ALA A 8 8.13 -13.15 10.01
C ALA A 8 9.06 -12.17 9.32
N MET A 9 9.23 -12.35 8.02
CA MET A 9 9.79 -11.35 7.12
C MET A 9 8.68 -10.75 6.25
N GLY A 10 8.86 -9.50 5.80
CA GLY A 10 7.93 -8.82 4.91
C GLY A 10 8.35 -8.88 3.45
N ILE A 11 7.39 -9.01 2.54
CA ILE A 11 7.58 -8.81 1.09
C ILE A 11 6.51 -7.85 0.60
N ILE A 12 6.91 -6.73 0.00
CA ILE A 12 6.00 -5.72 -0.52
C ILE A 12 6.11 -5.66 -2.05
N PHE A 13 4.95 -5.64 -2.71
CA PHE A 13 4.82 -5.49 -4.17
C PHE A 13 4.30 -4.10 -4.50
N PRO A 14 5.18 -3.13 -4.78
CA PRO A 14 4.81 -1.73 -4.87
C PRO A 14 4.16 -1.33 -6.19
N ASN A 15 4.19 -2.20 -7.19
CA ASN A 15 3.73 -1.94 -8.57
C ASN A 15 2.41 -2.63 -8.95
N SER A 16 1.79 -3.38 -8.04
CA SER A 16 0.67 -4.29 -8.39
C SER A 16 -0.49 -3.59 -9.08
N TYR A 17 -0.76 -2.34 -8.72
CA TYR A 17 -1.92 -1.56 -9.15
C TYR A 17 -1.56 -0.28 -9.91
N ASP A 18 -0.34 -0.16 -10.46
CA ASP A 18 0.11 1.03 -11.21
C ASP A 18 -0.88 1.45 -12.31
N ARG A 19 -1.51 0.50 -13.00
CA ARG A 19 -2.41 0.80 -14.12
C ARG A 19 -3.77 1.36 -13.71
N MET A 20 -4.11 1.31 -12.44
CA MET A 20 -5.39 1.82 -11.94
C MET A 20 -5.42 3.33 -11.77
N VAL A 21 -4.25 3.96 -11.68
CA VAL A 21 -4.11 5.41 -11.52
C VAL A 21 -3.03 5.93 -12.49
N PRO A 22 -3.21 5.75 -13.81
CA PRO A 22 -2.20 6.07 -14.82
C PRO A 22 -1.76 7.53 -14.76
N GLU A 23 -2.65 8.43 -14.37
CA GLU A 23 -2.40 9.87 -14.25
C GLU A 23 -1.35 10.19 -13.18
N LEU A 24 -1.25 9.38 -12.12
CA LEU A 24 -0.35 9.61 -11.00
C LEU A 24 0.93 8.76 -11.02
N VAL A 25 1.05 7.79 -11.95
CA VAL A 25 2.17 6.84 -12.00
C VAL A 25 3.04 6.95 -13.25
N THR A 26 2.98 8.06 -13.96
CA THR A 26 3.81 8.30 -15.15
C THR A 26 5.30 8.21 -14.80
N ASP A 27 5.73 8.92 -13.75
CA ASP A 27 7.12 9.01 -13.32
C ASP A 27 7.40 8.31 -11.98
N ARG A 28 6.41 7.59 -11.43
CA ARG A 28 6.50 6.87 -10.15
C ARG A 28 5.66 5.60 -10.20
N LEU A 29 5.73 4.81 -9.14
CA LEU A 29 4.88 3.64 -8.95
C LEU A 29 3.80 3.90 -7.90
N MET A 30 2.78 3.02 -7.81
CA MET A 30 1.64 3.14 -6.87
C MET A 30 2.10 3.43 -5.44
N ALA A 31 3.06 2.69 -4.91
CA ALA A 31 3.59 2.86 -3.57
C ALA A 31 4.18 4.25 -3.28
N SER A 32 4.61 4.97 -4.32
CA SER A 32 5.19 6.31 -4.21
C SER A 32 4.19 7.44 -4.37
N ILE A 33 2.91 7.15 -4.58
CA ILE A 33 1.88 8.18 -4.69
C ILE A 33 1.79 8.92 -3.35
N PRO A 34 1.86 10.27 -3.35
CA PRO A 34 1.66 11.08 -2.16
C PRO A 34 0.26 10.91 -1.59
N PHE A 35 0.13 10.76 -0.28
CA PHE A 35 -1.14 10.57 0.42
C PHE A 35 -1.12 11.28 1.78
N ALA A 36 -2.26 11.79 2.24
CA ALA A 36 -2.40 12.44 3.55
C ALA A 36 -1.34 13.53 3.81
N SER A 37 -1.23 14.51 2.91
CA SER A 37 -0.38 15.71 2.91
C SER A 37 1.14 15.50 2.93
N ARG A 38 1.68 14.53 3.66
CA ARG A 38 3.14 14.35 3.81
C ARG A 38 3.66 12.93 3.57
N TYR A 39 2.77 11.95 3.55
CA TYR A 39 3.08 10.52 3.42
C TYR A 39 3.08 10.06 1.97
N ARG A 40 3.51 8.82 1.77
CA ARG A 40 3.29 8.04 0.54
C ARG A 40 2.58 6.73 0.91
N LEU A 41 1.91 6.11 -0.04
CA LEU A 41 1.15 4.87 0.24
C LEU A 41 2.00 3.76 0.87
N ILE A 42 3.28 3.65 0.48
CA ILE A 42 4.21 2.66 1.06
C ILE A 42 4.42 2.86 2.57
N ASP A 43 4.36 4.09 3.05
CA ASP A 43 4.67 4.43 4.45
C ASP A 43 3.76 3.69 5.43
N PHE A 44 2.49 3.48 5.06
CA PHE A 44 1.49 2.84 5.91
C PHE A 44 1.80 1.36 6.13
N ILE A 45 1.96 0.58 5.06
CA ILE A 45 2.23 -0.84 5.20
C ILE A 45 3.63 -1.11 5.78
N LEU A 46 4.62 -0.30 5.41
CA LEU A 46 5.98 -0.41 5.92
C LEU A 46 6.04 -0.08 7.42
N SER A 47 5.32 0.97 7.86
CA SER A 47 5.20 1.33 9.28
C SER A 47 4.45 0.26 10.07
N SER A 48 3.37 -0.29 9.52
CA SER A 48 2.62 -1.39 10.15
C SER A 48 3.51 -2.62 10.36
N MET A 49 4.33 -2.99 9.37
CA MET A 49 5.31 -4.08 9.52
C MET A 49 6.36 -3.77 10.57
N ALA A 50 6.96 -2.57 10.54
CA ALA A 50 7.99 -2.17 11.50
C ALA A 50 7.45 -2.12 12.94
N ASN A 51 6.25 -1.59 13.15
CA ASN A 51 5.59 -1.54 14.46
C ASN A 51 5.30 -2.93 15.05
N SER A 52 5.06 -3.92 14.19
CA SER A 52 4.87 -5.32 14.59
C SER A 52 6.21 -6.10 14.68
N GLY A 53 7.34 -5.39 14.73
CA GLY A 53 8.67 -6.01 14.91
C GLY A 53 9.16 -6.83 13.71
N ILE A 54 8.58 -6.64 12.54
CA ILE A 54 9.06 -7.24 11.28
C ILE A 54 10.22 -6.38 10.78
N ASP A 55 11.43 -6.82 11.03
CA ASP A 55 12.66 -6.08 10.82
C ASP A 55 13.48 -6.54 9.60
N ASN A 56 12.95 -7.47 8.83
CA ASN A 56 13.50 -7.96 7.56
C ASN A 56 12.44 -7.79 6.47
N ILE A 57 12.54 -6.72 5.67
CA ILE A 57 11.53 -6.35 4.69
C ILE A 57 12.16 -6.24 3.31
N SER A 58 11.56 -6.95 2.35
CA SER A 58 11.95 -6.98 0.95
C SER A 58 10.92 -6.26 0.08
N ILE A 59 11.35 -5.34 -0.77
CA ILE A 59 10.50 -4.64 -1.71
C ILE A 59 10.91 -5.06 -3.12
N ILE A 60 10.00 -5.73 -3.86
CA ILE A 60 10.28 -6.22 -5.21
C ILE A 60 9.71 -5.22 -6.21
N VAL A 61 10.58 -4.41 -6.81
CA VAL A 61 10.20 -3.34 -7.74
C VAL A 61 10.28 -3.81 -9.20
N ARG A 62 9.54 -3.14 -10.09
CA ARG A 62 9.48 -3.50 -11.53
C ARG A 62 9.98 -2.37 -12.43
N LYS A 63 9.41 -1.18 -12.33
CA LYS A 63 9.72 0.01 -13.14
C LYS A 63 9.43 1.27 -12.34
N ASN A 64 9.90 2.42 -12.79
CA ASN A 64 9.63 3.75 -12.21
C ASN A 64 9.91 3.84 -10.70
N TYR A 65 10.89 3.06 -10.21
CA TYR A 65 11.15 2.92 -8.78
C TYR A 65 12.13 3.94 -8.19
N HIS A 66 12.71 4.82 -9.02
CA HIS A 66 13.67 5.82 -8.56
C HIS A 66 13.10 6.70 -7.44
N SER A 67 11.86 7.20 -7.62
CA SER A 67 11.17 8.01 -6.61
C SER A 67 10.92 7.24 -5.31
N LEU A 68 10.68 5.91 -5.37
CA LEU A 68 10.55 5.06 -4.19
C LEU A 68 11.89 4.90 -3.47
N MET A 69 12.97 4.60 -4.20
CA MET A 69 14.32 4.47 -3.62
C MET A 69 14.77 5.75 -2.93
N ASP A 70 14.55 6.92 -3.56
CA ASP A 70 14.84 8.21 -2.94
C ASP A 70 14.04 8.45 -1.67
N HIS A 71 12.77 8.02 -1.63
CA HIS A 71 11.93 8.16 -0.45
C HIS A 71 12.37 7.26 0.70
N LEU A 72 12.61 5.99 0.41
CA LEU A 72 12.95 5.00 1.43
C LEU A 72 14.39 5.15 1.95
N GLY A 73 15.31 5.60 1.10
CA GLY A 73 16.73 5.69 1.44
C GLY A 73 17.27 4.35 1.96
N SER A 74 17.86 4.39 3.14
CA SER A 74 18.34 3.18 3.85
C SER A 74 17.29 2.51 4.76
N GLY A 75 16.06 3.01 4.79
CA GLY A 75 15.03 2.54 5.72
C GLY A 75 15.17 3.07 7.15
N ARG A 76 15.99 4.11 7.35
CA ARG A 76 16.32 4.67 8.68
C ARG A 76 15.07 5.10 9.45
N GLU A 77 14.12 5.71 8.78
CA GLU A 77 12.93 6.27 9.42
C GLU A 77 12.01 5.18 10.02
N TRP A 78 12.14 3.94 9.54
CA TRP A 78 11.44 2.74 10.01
C TRP A 78 12.30 1.82 10.86
N ASP A 79 13.47 2.28 11.30
CA ASP A 79 14.47 1.47 12.04
C ASP A 79 14.89 0.18 11.30
N LEU A 80 14.95 0.24 9.97
CA LEU A 80 15.33 -0.88 9.11
C LEU A 80 16.78 -0.83 8.61
N THR A 81 17.63 -0.01 9.22
CA THR A 81 19.08 0.03 8.94
C THR A 81 19.81 -0.98 9.82
N ARG A 82 19.87 -2.24 9.42
CA ARG A 82 20.40 -3.35 10.23
C ARG A 82 21.43 -4.18 9.45
N LYS A 83 22.36 -4.84 10.16
CA LYS A 83 23.33 -5.76 9.53
C LYS A 83 22.68 -7.05 9.04
N ASN A 84 21.71 -7.58 9.81
CA ASN A 84 20.97 -8.78 9.48
C ASN A 84 19.50 -8.40 9.38
N GLY A 85 18.85 -8.70 8.25
CA GLY A 85 17.53 -8.19 7.94
C GLY A 85 17.59 -6.76 7.39
N GLY A 86 16.69 -5.88 7.86
CA GLY A 86 16.58 -4.52 7.38
C GLY A 86 15.80 -4.42 6.07
N LEU A 87 15.92 -3.27 5.39
CA LEU A 87 15.24 -2.99 4.14
C LEU A 87 16.08 -3.44 2.94
N SER A 88 15.54 -4.33 2.13
CA SER A 88 16.13 -4.77 0.87
C SER A 88 15.24 -4.42 -0.31
N ILE A 89 15.79 -3.77 -1.34
CA ILE A 89 15.06 -3.44 -2.56
C ILE A 89 15.60 -4.30 -3.70
N PHE A 90 14.71 -5.07 -4.34
CA PHE A 90 15.04 -5.97 -5.43
C PHE A 90 14.54 -5.40 -6.75
N PRO A 91 15.41 -4.75 -7.55
CA PRO A 91 15.07 -4.34 -8.90
C PRO A 91 15.04 -5.54 -9.85
N PRO A 92 14.42 -5.42 -11.04
CA PRO A 92 14.34 -6.49 -12.01
C PRO A 92 15.71 -6.75 -12.66
N PHE A 93 16.58 -7.48 -11.96
CA PHE A 93 17.84 -7.96 -12.51
C PHE A 93 17.63 -9.38 -13.00
N SER A 94 17.66 -9.54 -14.29
CA SER A 94 17.77 -10.84 -14.90
C SER A 94 18.83 -10.76 -15.99
N GLU A 95 19.93 -11.48 -15.81
CA GLU A 95 20.90 -11.73 -16.86
C GLU A 95 20.30 -12.51 -18.05
N LYS A 96 19.09 -13.04 -17.91
CA LYS A 96 18.44 -13.93 -18.89
C LYS A 96 17.05 -13.51 -19.37
N THR A 97 16.41 -12.52 -18.77
CA THR A 97 15.10 -12.05 -19.23
C THR A 97 15.09 -10.53 -19.37
N VAL A 98 14.86 -10.07 -20.57
CA VAL A 98 14.80 -8.65 -20.90
C VAL A 98 13.61 -8.00 -20.18
N GLY A 99 13.87 -7.44 -19.01
CA GLY A 99 13.28 -6.19 -18.65
C GLY A 99 12.00 -6.14 -17.82
N LYS A 100 11.15 -7.17 -17.63
CA LYS A 100 9.90 -7.01 -16.83
C LYS A 100 9.40 -8.35 -16.31
N TYR A 101 9.11 -8.44 -15.01
CA TYR A 101 8.30 -9.53 -14.48
C TYR A 101 6.87 -9.46 -15.05
N ASN A 102 6.36 -10.56 -15.58
CA ASN A 102 4.99 -10.64 -16.08
C ASN A 102 3.98 -10.75 -14.94
N GLY A 103 4.40 -11.24 -13.78
CA GLY A 103 3.55 -11.37 -12.61
C GLY A 103 4.31 -11.63 -11.31
N ARG A 104 3.55 -11.89 -10.25
CA ARG A 104 4.07 -12.08 -8.89
C ARG A 104 4.95 -13.33 -8.77
N ILE A 105 4.66 -14.40 -9.52
CA ILE A 105 5.45 -15.64 -9.51
C ILE A 105 6.88 -15.40 -10.01
N GLU A 106 7.05 -14.72 -11.13
CA GLU A 106 8.39 -14.40 -11.65
C GLU A 106 9.15 -13.47 -10.69
N ALA A 107 8.46 -12.48 -10.11
CA ALA A 107 9.03 -11.59 -9.13
C ALA A 107 9.53 -12.34 -7.88
N LEU A 108 8.74 -13.26 -7.34
CA LEU A 108 9.14 -14.12 -6.22
C LEU A 108 10.25 -15.10 -6.60
N ALA A 109 10.20 -15.68 -7.80
CA ALA A 109 11.23 -16.59 -8.28
C ALA A 109 12.60 -15.92 -8.38
N SER A 110 12.65 -14.63 -8.73
CA SER A 110 13.91 -13.87 -8.81
C SER A 110 14.62 -13.73 -7.46
N ILE A 111 13.90 -13.77 -6.35
CA ILE A 111 14.44 -13.66 -4.99
C ILE A 111 14.53 -15.01 -4.25
N LEU A 112 14.24 -16.13 -4.91
CA LEU A 112 14.30 -17.45 -4.26
C LEU A 112 15.65 -17.76 -3.56
N PRO A 113 16.82 -17.44 -4.16
CA PRO A 113 18.09 -17.64 -3.48
C PRO A 113 18.18 -16.86 -2.16
N PHE A 114 17.65 -15.65 -2.14
CA PHE A 114 17.57 -14.82 -0.93
C PHE A 114 16.59 -15.43 0.09
N LEU A 115 15.38 -15.82 -0.33
CA LEU A 115 14.36 -16.43 0.56
C LEU A 115 14.87 -17.70 1.26
N ARG A 116 15.65 -18.52 0.55
CA ARG A 116 16.23 -19.76 1.11
C ARG A 116 17.27 -19.51 2.21
N GLN A 117 17.88 -18.33 2.23
CA GLN A 117 18.89 -17.96 3.23
C GLN A 117 18.28 -17.35 4.49
N GLN A 118 16.99 -16.99 4.45
CA GLN A 118 16.31 -16.37 5.58
C GLN A 118 16.00 -17.40 6.67
N LYS A 119 15.89 -16.90 7.91
CA LYS A 119 15.65 -17.73 9.11
C LYS A 119 14.24 -17.62 9.65
N GLU A 120 13.49 -16.63 9.21
CA GLU A 120 12.11 -16.38 9.60
C GLU A 120 11.25 -17.54 9.11
N LYS A 121 10.34 -17.99 9.98
CA LYS A 121 9.42 -19.09 9.67
C LYS A 121 8.33 -18.64 8.69
N TYR A 122 7.84 -17.41 8.86
CA TYR A 122 6.72 -16.89 8.11
C TYR A 122 7.14 -15.77 7.16
N VAL A 123 6.38 -15.63 6.10
CA VAL A 123 6.46 -14.52 5.15
C VAL A 123 5.13 -13.78 5.16
N ILE A 124 5.19 -12.46 5.33
CA ILE A 124 4.06 -11.57 5.14
C ILE A 124 4.19 -10.91 3.78
N MET A 125 3.26 -11.17 2.89
CA MET A 125 3.20 -10.52 1.58
C MET A 125 2.12 -9.45 1.57
N SER A 126 2.41 -8.30 0.99
CA SER A 126 1.44 -7.20 0.85
C SER A 126 1.63 -6.41 -0.42
N ASP A 127 0.52 -5.89 -0.96
CA ASP A 127 0.52 -4.78 -1.91
C ASP A 127 0.58 -3.44 -1.16
N SER A 128 0.62 -2.32 -1.88
CA SER A 128 0.76 -0.98 -1.30
C SER A 128 -0.28 0.02 -1.82
N ASN A 129 -1.41 -0.46 -2.31
CA ASN A 129 -2.50 0.40 -2.80
C ASN A 129 -3.56 0.73 -1.73
N ILE A 130 -3.31 0.32 -0.49
CA ILE A 130 -4.18 0.57 0.66
C ILE A 130 -3.38 1.30 1.73
N ALA A 131 -3.82 2.50 2.11
CA ALA A 131 -3.33 3.16 3.31
C ALA A 131 -4.11 2.60 4.52
N VAL A 132 -3.40 1.99 5.44
CA VAL A 132 -3.98 1.29 6.60
C VAL A 132 -2.98 1.26 7.75
N ASN A 133 -3.45 1.40 8.97
CA ASN A 133 -2.69 1.14 10.19
C ASN A 133 -3.01 -0.29 10.63
N PHE A 134 -2.21 -1.24 10.15
CA PHE A 134 -2.51 -2.66 10.26
C PHE A 134 -1.73 -3.32 11.40
N ASP A 135 -2.42 -4.06 12.26
CA ASP A 135 -1.84 -4.85 13.33
C ASP A 135 -1.45 -6.25 12.83
N PHE A 136 -0.18 -6.42 12.47
CA PHE A 136 0.33 -7.73 12.03
C PHE A 136 0.52 -8.70 13.19
N ASP A 137 0.69 -8.23 14.43
CA ASP A 137 0.79 -9.11 15.61
C ASP A 137 -0.53 -9.83 15.83
N ALA A 138 -1.65 -9.10 15.79
CA ALA A 138 -2.99 -9.70 15.93
C ALA A 138 -3.30 -10.70 14.79
N MET A 139 -2.93 -10.36 13.54
CA MET A 139 -3.11 -11.29 12.42
C MET A 139 -2.22 -12.54 12.55
N MET A 140 -0.99 -12.40 13.05
CA MET A 140 -0.07 -13.52 13.28
C MET A 140 -0.58 -14.43 14.38
N GLU A 141 -1.11 -13.88 15.48
CA GLU A 141 -1.73 -14.67 16.56
C GLU A 141 -2.91 -15.47 16.02
N ALA A 142 -3.78 -14.86 15.22
CA ALA A 142 -4.90 -15.56 14.58
C ALA A 142 -4.43 -16.66 13.61
N HIS A 143 -3.37 -16.39 12.82
CA HIS A 143 -2.76 -17.38 11.93
C HIS A 143 -2.26 -18.61 12.69
N ILE A 144 -1.52 -18.40 13.76
CA ILE A 144 -0.96 -19.48 14.57
C ILE A 144 -2.10 -20.27 15.31
N ALA A 145 -3.05 -19.55 15.88
CA ALA A 145 -4.18 -20.17 16.60
C ALA A 145 -5.06 -21.02 15.68
N SER A 146 -5.24 -20.60 14.43
CA SER A 146 -6.02 -21.35 13.44
C SER A 146 -5.29 -22.60 12.94
N GLY A 147 -3.95 -22.65 13.06
CA GLY A 147 -3.14 -23.69 12.43
C GLY A 147 -3.25 -23.69 10.90
N ALA A 148 -3.48 -22.52 10.31
CA ALA A 148 -3.57 -22.37 8.87
C ALA A 148 -2.18 -22.40 8.22
N ASP A 149 -2.11 -22.85 6.96
CA ASP A 149 -0.92 -22.77 6.13
C ASP A 149 -0.78 -21.37 5.52
N VAL A 150 -1.92 -20.74 5.20
CA VAL A 150 -2.02 -19.37 4.69
C VAL A 150 -3.17 -18.64 5.40
N THR A 151 -2.95 -17.38 5.76
CA THR A 151 -4.01 -16.47 6.21
C THR A 151 -4.10 -15.26 5.30
N ILE A 152 -5.30 -14.90 4.88
CA ILE A 152 -5.60 -13.78 3.99
C ILE A 152 -6.37 -12.72 4.77
N ALA A 153 -5.89 -11.48 4.80
CA ALA A 153 -6.66 -10.37 5.35
C ALA A 153 -7.74 -9.91 4.36
N TYR A 154 -8.93 -9.60 4.88
CA TYR A 154 -10.05 -9.11 4.10
C TYR A 154 -10.86 -8.05 4.85
N THR A 155 -11.65 -7.30 4.09
CA THR A 155 -12.64 -6.35 4.60
C THR A 155 -14.03 -6.68 4.05
N GLU A 156 -15.06 -6.49 4.85
CA GLU A 156 -16.45 -6.58 4.39
C GLU A 156 -16.89 -5.24 3.84
N GLN A 157 -17.04 -5.16 2.55
CA GLN A 157 -17.44 -3.92 1.87
C GLN A 157 -18.03 -4.20 0.48
N GLU A 158 -18.69 -3.21 -0.09
CA GLU A 158 -19.00 -3.23 -1.51
C GLU A 158 -17.71 -3.17 -2.34
N ILE A 159 -17.74 -3.80 -3.52
CA ILE A 159 -16.60 -3.75 -4.44
C ILE A 159 -16.49 -2.32 -4.98
N PRO A 160 -15.36 -1.61 -4.75
CA PRO A 160 -15.18 -0.25 -5.25
C PRO A 160 -15.33 -0.16 -6.77
N ASP A 161 -15.97 0.90 -7.25
CA ASP A 161 -16.23 1.09 -8.68
C ASP A 161 -14.98 1.08 -9.54
N GLY A 162 -13.87 1.59 -9.02
CA GLY A 162 -12.58 1.52 -9.71
C GLY A 162 -12.07 0.10 -9.98
N LEU A 163 -12.50 -0.88 -9.17
CA LEU A 163 -12.18 -2.30 -9.38
C LEU A 163 -13.14 -2.97 -10.38
N LYS A 164 -14.32 -2.40 -10.63
CA LYS A 164 -15.31 -2.97 -11.56
C LYS A 164 -15.03 -2.64 -13.04
N ASN A 165 -14.02 -1.82 -13.34
CA ASN A 165 -13.69 -1.41 -14.70
C ASN A 165 -12.94 -2.50 -15.46
N ASP A 166 -13.53 -3.03 -16.54
CA ASP A 166 -13.01 -4.13 -17.34
C ASP A 166 -11.72 -3.83 -18.08
N GLU A 167 -11.55 -2.62 -18.57
CA GLU A 167 -10.34 -2.21 -19.31
C GLU A 167 -9.09 -2.21 -18.41
N LEU A 168 -9.28 -1.91 -17.13
CA LEU A 168 -8.22 -1.92 -16.12
C LEU A 168 -8.01 -3.32 -15.52
N ASN A 169 -9.05 -4.14 -15.47
CA ASN A 169 -9.01 -5.50 -14.90
C ASN A 169 -8.16 -6.50 -15.72
N ALA A 170 -7.83 -6.18 -16.96
CA ALA A 170 -6.88 -6.98 -17.75
C ALA A 170 -5.47 -7.07 -17.12
N SER A 171 -5.18 -6.29 -16.09
CA SER A 171 -3.85 -6.14 -15.50
C SER A 171 -3.79 -6.08 -13.99
N GLY A 172 -4.92 -6.00 -13.31
CA GLY A 172 -5.01 -6.05 -11.85
C GLY A 172 -6.19 -6.91 -11.45
N PHE A 173 -5.96 -7.89 -10.57
CA PHE A 173 -7.03 -8.73 -10.06
C PHE A 173 -7.38 -8.29 -8.64
N TYR A 174 -8.66 -8.28 -8.34
CA TYR A 174 -9.15 -8.30 -6.99
C TYR A 174 -9.83 -9.63 -6.70
N TYR A 175 -9.85 -10.00 -5.45
CA TYR A 175 -10.35 -11.29 -5.02
C TYR A 175 -11.40 -11.09 -3.94
N THR A 176 -12.51 -11.82 -4.05
CA THR A 176 -13.50 -11.96 -2.98
C THR A 176 -13.48 -13.38 -2.44
N LEU A 177 -13.72 -13.53 -1.14
CA LEU A 177 -13.57 -14.78 -0.41
C LEU A 177 -14.94 -15.32 0.01
N ALA A 178 -15.20 -16.60 -0.27
CA ALA A 178 -16.27 -17.34 0.38
C ALA A 178 -15.69 -18.04 1.60
N LEU A 179 -16.32 -17.82 2.76
CA LEU A 179 -15.89 -18.35 4.03
C LEU A 179 -16.81 -19.50 4.46
N GLY A 180 -16.24 -20.54 5.01
CA GLY A 180 -16.90 -21.62 5.71
C GLY A 180 -16.80 -21.45 7.23
N GLU A 181 -16.90 -22.55 7.96
CA GLU A 181 -16.72 -22.60 9.40
C GLU A 181 -15.29 -22.16 9.78
N ASP A 182 -15.12 -21.57 10.97
CA ASP A 182 -13.84 -21.12 11.52
C ASP A 182 -13.04 -20.18 10.59
N ASN A 183 -13.73 -19.36 9.80
CA ASN A 183 -13.15 -18.44 8.81
C ASN A 183 -12.28 -19.14 7.75
N ARG A 184 -12.50 -20.40 7.48
CA ARG A 184 -11.82 -21.11 6.41
C ARG A 184 -12.23 -20.57 5.05
N VAL A 185 -11.28 -20.23 4.19
CA VAL A 185 -11.54 -19.84 2.81
C VAL A 185 -11.90 -21.11 2.02
N THR A 186 -13.14 -21.20 1.60
CA THR A 186 -13.66 -22.34 0.83
C THR A 186 -13.57 -22.09 -0.67
N LYS A 187 -13.67 -20.82 -1.09
CA LYS A 187 -13.57 -20.43 -2.48
C LYS A 187 -13.05 -18.99 -2.61
N MET A 188 -12.32 -18.73 -3.67
CA MET A 188 -11.92 -17.39 -4.07
C MET A 188 -12.53 -17.07 -5.45
N TYR A 189 -12.99 -15.85 -5.63
CA TYR A 189 -13.51 -15.37 -6.91
C TYR A 189 -12.62 -14.24 -7.41
N VAL A 190 -12.33 -14.25 -8.70
CA VAL A 190 -11.50 -13.24 -9.37
C VAL A 190 -12.42 -12.25 -10.08
N ASN A 191 -12.22 -10.96 -9.86
CA ASN A 191 -12.93 -9.87 -10.54
C ASN A 191 -14.46 -10.08 -10.58
N GLN A 192 -15.03 -10.52 -9.46
CA GLN A 192 -16.45 -10.80 -9.34
C GLN A 192 -17.24 -9.51 -9.44
N LYS A 193 -18.02 -9.37 -10.50
CA LYS A 193 -18.98 -8.26 -10.66
C LYS A 193 -20.28 -8.65 -9.96
N ALA A 194 -20.41 -8.25 -8.72
CA ALA A 194 -21.62 -8.49 -7.94
C ALA A 194 -21.90 -7.27 -7.07
N ASP A 195 -23.16 -6.99 -6.86
CA ASP A 195 -23.63 -5.96 -5.95
C ASP A 195 -23.68 -6.49 -4.51
N GLY A 196 -23.69 -5.57 -3.56
CA GLY A 196 -23.74 -5.88 -2.14
C GLY A 196 -22.37 -6.02 -1.48
N ILE A 197 -22.39 -6.42 -0.22
CA ILE A 197 -21.19 -6.54 0.63
C ILE A 197 -20.50 -7.88 0.34
N HIS A 198 -19.21 -7.82 0.13
CA HIS A 198 -18.35 -8.98 -0.12
C HIS A 198 -17.13 -8.97 0.79
N ASN A 199 -16.58 -10.15 1.06
CA ASN A 199 -15.29 -10.30 1.74
C ASN A 199 -14.17 -10.00 0.74
N LEU A 200 -13.82 -8.72 0.61
CA LEU A 200 -12.83 -8.25 -0.35
C LEU A 200 -11.41 -8.39 0.22
N SER A 201 -10.57 -9.17 -0.44
CA SER A 201 -9.17 -9.36 -0.05
C SER A 201 -8.43 -8.02 0.01
N MET A 202 -7.61 -7.85 1.03
CA MET A 202 -6.66 -6.73 1.14
C MET A 202 -5.34 -7.01 0.43
N ASN A 203 -5.17 -8.21 -0.15
CA ASN A 203 -3.91 -8.71 -0.70
C ASN A 203 -2.76 -8.66 0.33
N ILE A 204 -3.11 -8.95 1.58
CA ILE A 204 -2.19 -9.14 2.70
C ILE A 204 -2.27 -10.61 3.10
N TYR A 205 -1.13 -11.28 3.12
CA TYR A 205 -1.03 -12.72 3.34
C TYR A 205 0.02 -13.05 4.39
N ILE A 206 -0.25 -14.03 5.24
CA ILE A 206 0.77 -14.72 6.04
C ILE A 206 0.87 -16.15 5.52
N ILE A 207 2.08 -16.61 5.29
CA ILE A 207 2.36 -17.95 4.77
C ILE A 207 3.65 -18.51 5.39
N ASP A 208 3.71 -19.81 5.62
CA ASP A 208 4.96 -20.49 5.96
C ASP A 208 5.99 -20.32 4.82
N ARG A 209 7.23 -19.95 5.16
CA ARG A 209 8.29 -19.65 4.18
C ARG A 209 8.65 -20.84 3.31
N GLU A 210 8.74 -22.03 3.88
CA GLU A 210 9.08 -23.25 3.12
C GLU A 210 7.94 -23.63 2.17
N LEU A 211 6.68 -23.49 2.61
CA LEU A 211 5.52 -23.67 1.74
C LEU A 211 5.57 -22.70 0.57
N LEU A 212 5.84 -21.41 0.81
CA LEU A 212 5.95 -20.40 -0.23
C LEU A 212 7.04 -20.75 -1.25
N ILE A 213 8.24 -21.13 -0.79
CA ILE A 213 9.36 -21.54 -1.64
C ILE A 213 8.96 -22.72 -2.54
N ASN A 214 8.29 -23.73 -1.99
CA ASN A 214 7.85 -24.90 -2.73
C ASN A 214 6.78 -24.55 -3.78
N GLN A 215 5.82 -23.68 -3.40
CA GLN A 215 4.80 -23.19 -4.32
C GLN A 215 5.41 -22.38 -5.47
N ILE A 216 6.35 -21.48 -5.20
CA ILE A 216 7.02 -20.67 -6.22
C ILE A 216 7.79 -21.57 -7.19
N ASN A 217 8.59 -22.52 -6.69
CA ASN A 217 9.35 -23.45 -7.55
C ASN A 217 8.43 -24.20 -8.52
N THR A 218 7.34 -24.75 -7.99
CA THR A 218 6.38 -25.53 -8.80
C THR A 218 5.67 -24.63 -9.81
N ALA A 219 5.21 -23.47 -9.39
CA ALA A 219 4.47 -22.53 -10.21
C ALA A 219 5.33 -21.93 -11.33
N PHE A 220 6.59 -21.60 -11.04
CA PHE A 220 7.52 -21.05 -12.01
C PHE A 220 7.82 -22.05 -13.15
N VAL A 221 8.07 -23.32 -12.79
CA VAL A 221 8.29 -24.38 -13.78
C VAL A 221 7.06 -24.61 -14.66
N ARG A 222 5.86 -24.44 -14.11
CA ARG A 222 4.59 -24.57 -14.85
C ARG A 222 4.23 -23.34 -15.69
N GLY A 223 5.02 -22.25 -15.63
CA GLY A 223 4.74 -21.00 -16.33
C GLY A 223 3.57 -20.20 -15.73
N SER A 224 3.22 -20.44 -14.46
CA SER A 224 2.22 -19.64 -13.75
C SER A 224 2.68 -18.19 -13.61
N ILE A 225 1.74 -17.25 -13.66
CA ILE A 225 2.03 -15.82 -13.65
C ILE A 225 1.55 -15.19 -12.33
N TYR A 226 0.33 -15.49 -11.93
CA TYR A 226 -0.35 -14.87 -10.78
C TYR A 226 -0.41 -15.83 -9.61
N TYR A 227 0.18 -15.43 -8.48
CA TYR A 227 0.21 -16.27 -7.27
C TYR A 227 -1.20 -16.61 -6.77
N ASP A 228 -2.05 -15.62 -6.66
CA ASP A 228 -3.40 -15.77 -6.10
C ASP A 228 -4.28 -16.69 -6.97
N ARG A 229 -4.33 -16.38 -8.28
CA ARG A 229 -5.19 -17.07 -9.23
C ARG A 229 -4.66 -18.46 -9.61
N ASP A 230 -3.34 -18.55 -9.89
CA ASP A 230 -2.77 -19.74 -10.52
C ASP A 230 -2.25 -20.74 -9.48
N VAL A 231 -1.96 -20.28 -8.24
CA VAL A 231 -1.41 -21.13 -7.18
C VAL A 231 -2.39 -21.24 -6.01
N LEU A 232 -2.72 -20.14 -5.35
CA LEU A 232 -3.48 -20.17 -4.10
C LEU A 232 -4.90 -20.71 -4.30
N MET A 233 -5.64 -20.20 -5.29
CA MET A 233 -6.99 -20.69 -5.61
C MET A 233 -7.03 -22.19 -5.91
N ASN A 234 -6.01 -22.71 -6.62
CA ASN A 234 -5.92 -24.12 -6.98
C ASN A 234 -5.42 -25.00 -5.83
N SER A 235 -5.01 -24.41 -4.71
CA SER A 235 -4.49 -25.13 -3.56
C SER A 235 -5.47 -25.22 -2.40
N LEU A 236 -6.65 -24.60 -2.46
CA LEU A 236 -7.61 -24.48 -1.35
C LEU A 236 -8.06 -25.82 -0.78
N GLU A 237 -8.07 -26.90 -1.59
CA GLU A 237 -8.41 -28.26 -1.13
C GLU A 237 -7.21 -28.98 -0.52
N LEU A 238 -5.98 -28.54 -0.82
CA LEU A 238 -4.74 -29.21 -0.43
C LEU A 238 -4.12 -28.61 0.84
N ILE A 239 -4.37 -27.31 1.08
CA ILE A 239 -3.82 -26.55 2.20
C ILE A 239 -4.94 -25.86 2.96
N LYS A 240 -4.69 -25.55 4.23
CA LYS A 240 -5.63 -24.81 5.06
C LYS A 240 -5.42 -23.31 4.86
N VAL A 241 -6.37 -22.66 4.20
CA VAL A 241 -6.38 -21.21 4.02
C VAL A 241 -7.45 -20.60 4.91
N ASN A 242 -7.07 -19.70 5.80
CA ASN A 242 -8.00 -18.96 6.67
C ASN A 242 -8.06 -17.49 6.28
N ALA A 243 -9.17 -16.85 6.63
CA ALA A 243 -9.37 -15.42 6.45
C ALA A 243 -9.26 -14.70 7.80
N TYR A 244 -8.64 -13.51 7.77
CA TYR A 244 -8.55 -12.57 8.88
C TYR A 244 -9.33 -11.31 8.55
N LYS A 245 -10.41 -11.04 9.31
CA LYS A 245 -11.23 -9.84 9.12
C LYS A 245 -10.53 -8.63 9.69
N PHE A 246 -10.32 -7.61 8.85
CA PHE A 246 -9.88 -6.29 9.29
C PHE A 246 -11.10 -5.36 9.43
N GLU A 247 -11.27 -4.76 10.60
CA GLU A 247 -12.42 -3.90 10.93
C GLU A 247 -12.04 -2.42 11.08
N GLY A 248 -10.75 -2.06 10.91
CA GLY A 248 -10.27 -0.69 11.02
C GLY A 248 -10.53 0.16 9.78
N TYR A 249 -10.24 1.47 9.91
CA TYR A 249 -10.24 2.38 8.77
C TYR A 249 -9.14 1.97 7.76
N HIS A 250 -9.48 1.99 6.49
CA HIS A 250 -8.55 1.75 5.40
C HIS A 250 -8.96 2.57 4.18
N ALA A 251 -7.98 3.15 3.51
CA ALA A 251 -8.16 3.90 2.28
C ALA A 251 -7.61 3.11 1.09
N ARG A 252 -8.50 2.52 0.29
CA ARG A 252 -8.12 1.73 -0.88
C ARG A 252 -8.13 2.59 -2.13
N ILE A 253 -6.98 2.68 -2.79
CA ILE A 253 -6.83 3.43 -4.04
C ILE A 253 -7.02 2.47 -5.23
N SER A 254 -8.06 2.70 -6.02
CA SER A 254 -8.46 1.88 -7.16
C SER A 254 -8.68 2.67 -8.46
N ASN A 255 -8.68 3.99 -8.42
CA ASN A 255 -8.70 4.92 -9.54
C ASN A 255 -8.41 6.35 -9.05
N LEU A 256 -8.35 7.32 -9.95
CA LEU A 256 -8.10 8.72 -9.59
C LEU A 256 -9.21 9.31 -8.69
N LYS A 257 -10.47 8.91 -8.91
CA LYS A 257 -11.58 9.35 -8.07
C LYS A 257 -11.43 8.83 -6.64
N SER A 258 -11.14 7.54 -6.45
CA SER A 258 -10.91 6.98 -5.11
C SER A 258 -9.69 7.62 -4.43
N TYR A 259 -8.64 7.95 -5.18
CA TYR A 259 -7.51 8.70 -4.64
C TYR A 259 -7.95 10.06 -4.08
N PHE A 260 -8.77 10.79 -4.83
CA PHE A 260 -9.33 12.08 -4.39
C PHE A 260 -10.22 11.88 -3.16
N ASP A 261 -11.21 11.01 -3.25
CA ASP A 261 -12.22 10.80 -2.21
C ASP A 261 -11.56 10.33 -0.89
N GLU A 262 -10.60 9.38 -0.96
CA GLU A 262 -9.94 8.85 0.24
C GLU A 262 -9.03 9.90 0.91
N ASN A 263 -8.36 10.78 0.15
CA ASN A 263 -7.66 11.91 0.74
C ASN A 263 -8.64 12.89 1.41
N MET A 264 -9.73 13.25 0.74
CA MET A 264 -10.72 14.21 1.28
C MET A 264 -11.44 13.67 2.52
N LYS A 265 -11.67 12.35 2.62
CA LYS A 265 -12.21 11.71 3.83
C LYS A 265 -11.33 11.92 5.07
N LEU A 266 -10.03 12.13 4.91
CA LEU A 266 -9.12 12.40 6.04
C LEU A 266 -9.29 13.79 6.64
N LEU A 267 -10.08 14.67 6.03
CA LEU A 267 -10.48 15.95 6.62
C LEU A 267 -11.57 15.80 7.71
N ASP A 268 -12.13 14.61 7.84
CA ASP A 268 -12.99 14.22 8.97
C ASP A 268 -12.13 13.57 10.06
N ASP A 269 -12.26 14.07 11.30
CA ASP A 269 -11.44 13.66 12.44
C ASP A 269 -11.54 12.17 12.73
N LYS A 270 -12.72 11.55 12.56
CA LYS A 270 -12.91 10.11 12.80
C LYS A 270 -12.08 9.26 11.85
N ASN A 271 -12.03 9.63 10.57
CA ASN A 271 -11.26 8.93 9.57
C ASN A 271 -9.75 9.15 9.76
N LEU A 272 -9.38 10.38 10.11
CA LEU A 272 -8.00 10.73 10.44
C LEU A 272 -7.49 9.92 11.64
N ASP A 273 -8.25 9.90 12.71
CA ASP A 273 -7.94 9.10 13.90
C ASP A 273 -7.91 7.61 13.59
N GLY A 274 -8.83 7.12 12.76
CA GLY A 274 -8.85 5.73 12.32
C GLY A 274 -7.57 5.28 11.59
N LEU A 275 -6.89 6.21 10.92
CA LEU A 275 -5.65 5.94 10.22
C LEU A 275 -4.39 6.18 11.08
N PHE A 276 -4.41 7.16 12.00
CA PHE A 276 -3.20 7.64 12.68
C PHE A 276 -3.16 7.43 14.19
N SER A 277 -4.28 7.13 14.87
CA SER A 277 -4.31 7.01 16.33
C SER A 277 -3.83 5.65 16.87
N GLY A 278 -3.67 4.65 16.03
CA GLY A 278 -3.14 3.34 16.42
C GLY A 278 -1.63 3.38 16.66
N HIS A 279 -0.88 2.73 15.79
CA HIS A 279 0.58 2.80 15.77
C HIS A 279 1.06 4.00 14.95
N SER A 280 2.26 4.50 15.26
CA SER A 280 2.87 5.62 14.53
C SER A 280 3.11 5.26 13.06
N ILE A 281 2.74 6.14 12.15
CA ILE A 281 3.09 6.03 10.74
C ILE A 281 4.34 6.86 10.47
N TYR A 282 5.41 6.20 10.09
CA TYR A 282 6.71 6.82 9.77
C TYR A 282 6.73 7.25 8.31
N THR A 283 7.53 8.26 8.01
CA THR A 283 7.78 8.74 6.64
C THR A 283 9.13 9.41 6.55
N LYS A 284 9.63 9.65 5.35
CA LYS A 284 10.87 10.39 5.13
C LYS A 284 10.83 11.76 5.82
N ILE A 285 11.77 11.98 6.73
CA ILE A 285 11.94 13.28 7.39
C ILE A 285 12.60 14.26 6.41
N ARG A 286 12.09 15.49 6.40
CA ARG A 286 12.68 16.63 5.69
C ARG A 286 12.73 17.81 6.66
N ASP A 287 13.82 18.55 6.60
CA ASP A 287 14.03 19.77 7.39
C ASP A 287 13.36 20.97 6.69
N ASP A 288 12.05 20.88 6.44
CA ASP A 288 11.26 21.97 5.90
C ASP A 288 10.85 22.94 7.02
N ASN A 289 10.67 24.22 6.68
CA ASN A 289 10.18 25.22 7.63
C ASN A 289 8.73 24.90 8.05
N PRO A 290 8.30 25.28 9.25
CA PRO A 290 6.88 25.23 9.60
C PRO A 290 6.02 25.97 8.59
N THR A 291 4.79 25.49 8.37
CA THR A 291 3.82 26.16 7.51
C THR A 291 3.49 27.56 8.03
N ARG A 292 3.55 28.54 7.14
CA ARG A 292 3.28 29.95 7.43
C ARG A 292 1.91 30.37 6.92
N TYR A 293 1.07 30.78 7.83
CA TYR A 293 -0.23 31.39 7.56
C TYR A 293 -0.08 32.91 7.61
N VAL A 294 -0.29 33.59 6.49
CA VAL A 294 -0.07 35.04 6.37
C VAL A 294 -1.33 35.79 6.81
N LYS A 295 -1.15 36.95 7.44
CA LYS A 295 -2.26 37.79 7.93
C LYS A 295 -3.24 38.11 6.81
N GLY A 296 -4.50 37.74 6.99
CA GLY A 296 -5.59 37.94 6.03
C GLY A 296 -5.96 36.72 5.20
N ALA A 297 -5.17 35.64 5.28
CA ALA A 297 -5.57 34.35 4.72
C ALA A 297 -6.72 33.72 5.51
N ILE A 298 -7.64 33.06 4.81
CA ILE A 298 -8.77 32.34 5.43
C ILE A 298 -8.56 30.84 5.16
N ILE A 299 -8.33 30.08 6.22
CA ILE A 299 -8.11 28.63 6.13
C ILE A 299 -9.19 27.91 6.90
N LYS A 300 -9.86 26.96 6.23
CA LYS A 300 -10.92 26.13 6.82
C LYS A 300 -10.74 24.68 6.40
N ASN A 301 -10.92 23.76 7.34
CA ASN A 301 -10.93 22.32 7.11
C ASN A 301 -9.84 21.86 6.13
N THR A 302 -8.58 22.15 6.44
CA THR A 302 -7.44 21.95 5.53
C THR A 302 -6.30 21.23 6.24
N MET A 303 -5.79 20.19 5.63
CA MET A 303 -4.57 19.52 6.06
C MET A 303 -3.38 20.07 5.26
N ALA A 304 -2.40 20.65 5.95
CA ALA A 304 -1.21 21.24 5.34
C ALA A 304 0.06 20.63 5.93
N ALA A 305 0.95 20.18 5.04
CA ALA A 305 2.28 19.72 5.43
C ALA A 305 3.25 20.88 5.65
N ASP A 306 4.45 20.55 6.12
CA ASP A 306 5.52 21.52 6.39
C ASP A 306 5.93 22.33 5.13
N GLY A 307 6.45 23.51 5.31
CA GLY A 307 6.97 24.37 4.25
C GLY A 307 5.95 25.15 3.44
N CYS A 308 4.66 24.99 3.72
CA CYS A 308 3.62 25.73 3.00
C CYS A 308 3.63 27.22 3.36
N VAL A 309 3.24 28.07 2.39
CA VAL A 309 3.00 29.51 2.59
C VAL A 309 1.63 29.84 2.05
N ILE A 310 0.71 30.24 2.95
CA ILE A 310 -0.69 30.48 2.61
C ILE A 310 -1.02 31.96 2.82
N GLU A 311 -1.26 32.67 1.72
CA GLU A 311 -1.64 34.08 1.68
C GLU A 311 -3.07 34.30 1.17
N GLY A 312 -3.66 33.30 0.51
CA GLY A 312 -5.02 33.30 -0.02
C GLY A 312 -6.00 32.50 0.82
N ASP A 313 -7.18 32.27 0.26
CA ASP A 313 -8.27 31.53 0.93
C ASP A 313 -8.22 30.06 0.54
N VAL A 314 -8.22 29.17 1.53
CA VAL A 314 -8.14 27.70 1.34
C VAL A 314 -9.22 27.01 2.15
N GLU A 315 -10.03 26.18 1.52
CA GLU A 315 -11.13 25.46 2.16
C GLU A 315 -11.24 24.01 1.65
N ASN A 316 -11.35 23.05 2.58
CA ASN A 316 -11.47 21.62 2.28
C ASN A 316 -10.33 21.11 1.36
N CYS A 317 -9.08 21.32 1.76
CA CYS A 317 -7.93 21.01 0.90
C CYS A 317 -6.89 20.13 1.59
N ILE A 318 -6.15 19.38 0.78
CA ILE A 318 -4.94 18.65 1.20
C ILE A 318 -3.75 19.32 0.52
N LEU A 319 -2.88 19.96 1.30
CA LEU A 319 -1.69 20.65 0.82
C LEU A 319 -0.45 19.85 1.18
N PHE A 320 0.32 19.45 0.19
CA PHE A 320 1.59 18.77 0.39
C PHE A 320 2.72 19.78 0.65
N ARG A 321 3.91 19.27 0.97
CA ARG A 321 5.06 20.09 1.38
C ARG A 321 5.39 21.20 0.38
N GLY A 322 5.67 22.39 0.90
CA GLY A 322 6.13 23.51 0.10
C GLY A 322 5.10 24.17 -0.79
N VAL A 323 3.81 23.84 -0.66
CA VAL A 323 2.73 24.47 -1.44
C VAL A 323 2.64 25.96 -1.09
N LYS A 324 2.50 26.80 -2.12
CA LYS A 324 2.31 28.23 -1.99
C LYS A 324 0.96 28.65 -2.56
N VAL A 325 0.17 29.35 -1.77
CA VAL A 325 -1.10 29.95 -2.20
C VAL A 325 -0.95 31.46 -2.05
N GLU A 326 -0.82 32.14 -3.19
CA GLU A 326 -0.55 33.58 -3.21
C GLU A 326 -1.80 34.41 -2.89
N LYS A 327 -1.57 35.69 -2.61
CA LYS A 327 -2.60 36.64 -2.14
C LYS A 327 -3.78 36.74 -3.10
N GLY A 328 -5.00 36.60 -2.53
CA GLY A 328 -6.24 36.69 -3.31
C GLY A 328 -6.60 35.45 -4.11
N ALA A 329 -5.75 34.40 -4.09
CA ALA A 329 -6.12 33.09 -4.64
C ALA A 329 -7.19 32.43 -3.77
N LYS A 330 -8.08 31.66 -4.42
CA LYS A 330 -9.13 30.86 -3.79
C LYS A 330 -8.96 29.40 -4.18
N VAL A 331 -8.84 28.54 -3.19
CA VAL A 331 -8.59 27.11 -3.39
C VAL A 331 -9.63 26.32 -2.61
N ARG A 332 -10.46 25.55 -3.30
CA ARG A 332 -11.53 24.78 -2.67
C ARG A 332 -11.52 23.33 -3.15
N ASN A 333 -11.73 22.40 -2.22
CA ASN A 333 -11.85 20.96 -2.53
C ASN A 333 -10.67 20.46 -3.41
N CYS A 334 -9.43 20.83 -3.07
CA CYS A 334 -8.25 20.54 -3.90
C CYS A 334 -7.24 19.65 -3.17
N ILE A 335 -6.49 18.90 -3.96
CA ILE A 335 -5.28 18.18 -3.51
C ILE A 335 -4.10 18.79 -4.27
N LEU A 336 -3.27 19.57 -3.56
CA LEU A 336 -2.13 20.23 -4.16
C LEU A 336 -0.85 19.51 -3.74
N MET A 337 -0.19 18.84 -4.70
CA MET A 337 1.03 18.10 -4.43
C MET A 337 2.24 19.04 -4.25
N GLN A 338 3.34 18.46 -3.82
CA GLN A 338 4.55 19.14 -3.37
C GLN A 338 5.00 20.25 -4.34
N ASP A 339 5.37 21.40 -3.75
CA ASP A 339 5.92 22.58 -4.41
C ASP A 339 4.97 23.27 -5.43
N THR A 340 3.67 22.91 -5.43
CA THR A 340 2.65 23.60 -6.24
C THR A 340 2.55 25.08 -5.83
N VAL A 341 2.49 25.98 -6.82
CA VAL A 341 2.25 27.40 -6.62
C VAL A 341 0.92 27.78 -7.26
N VAL A 342 -0.03 28.23 -6.45
CA VAL A 342 -1.28 28.83 -6.88
C VAL A 342 -1.08 30.33 -6.94
N GLN A 343 -1.08 30.90 -8.14
CA GLN A 343 -0.76 32.29 -8.39
C GLN A 343 -1.84 33.25 -7.85
N ALA A 344 -1.44 34.49 -7.60
CA ALA A 344 -2.32 35.52 -7.08
C ALA A 344 -3.60 35.68 -7.90
N GLY A 345 -4.75 35.71 -7.22
CA GLY A 345 -6.06 35.87 -7.84
C GLY A 345 -6.61 34.65 -8.57
N ALA A 346 -5.89 33.51 -8.61
CA ALA A 346 -6.43 32.27 -9.17
C ALA A 346 -7.59 31.75 -8.35
N ASP A 347 -8.61 31.18 -9.01
CA ASP A 347 -9.76 30.52 -8.39
C ASP A 347 -9.83 29.09 -8.92
N ILE A 348 -9.54 28.10 -8.06
CA ILE A 348 -9.48 26.68 -8.41
C ILE A 348 -10.33 25.83 -7.47
N GLU A 349 -11.00 24.86 -8.06
CA GLU A 349 -11.87 23.94 -7.32
C GLU A 349 -11.85 22.54 -7.93
N TYR A 350 -11.87 21.50 -7.09
CA TYR A 350 -11.79 20.09 -7.50
C TYR A 350 -10.58 19.76 -8.39
N VAL A 351 -9.42 20.27 -8.00
CA VAL A 351 -8.17 20.09 -8.75
C VAL A 351 -7.22 19.19 -7.97
N ILE A 352 -6.59 18.25 -8.67
CA ILE A 352 -5.40 17.53 -8.23
C ILE A 352 -4.23 18.07 -9.03
N THR A 353 -3.21 18.62 -8.38
CA THR A 353 -1.96 19.01 -9.05
C THR A 353 -0.88 17.99 -8.79
N ASP A 354 0.05 17.84 -9.72
CA ASP A 354 1.29 17.08 -9.55
C ASP A 354 2.50 17.99 -9.87
N LYS A 355 3.72 17.46 -9.76
CA LYS A 355 4.98 18.21 -9.86
C LYS A 355 5.29 18.82 -11.23
N LYS A 356 4.45 18.66 -12.22
CA LYS A 356 4.66 19.26 -13.55
C LYS A 356 3.40 19.95 -14.04
#